data_6f20abd89ae36d77fa3e203753417e29
#
_entry.id   6f20abd89ae36d77fa3e203753417e29
#
_cell.length_a   1.000
_cell.length_b   1.000
_cell.length_c   1.000
_cell.angle_alpha   90.00
_cell.angle_beta   90.00
_cell.angle_gamma   90.00
#
_symmetry.space_group_name_H-M   'P 1'
#
loop_
_entity.id
_entity.type
_entity.pdbx_description
1 polymer ?
#
loop_
_entity_poly.entity_id
_entity_poly.type
_entity_poly.pdbx_seq_one_letter_code
_entity_poly.pdbx_strand_id
1 'polypeptide(L)'
;DVAGQKWSRRNYPGGFTSYASASRMHEVSPTFDRLRRLIDRHVRRYAEELEFDLGGTPLVMTDCWVNVMPQGVHHGLHLHPLSAISGTYYVRVPRGAPGLKFEDPRLDRYMGAPPRKADAHERNRAWIMMPAKPGSLLLFESWLRHEVVANTGRDVRVSISFNYGWG
;
A
#
# COMPACT_ATOMS: atom_id res chain seq x y z
N ASP A 1 14.38 17.97 3.32
CA ASP A 1 13.50 18.73 2.40
C ASP A 1 12.29 19.31 3.15
N VAL A 2 12.26 20.64 3.29
CA VAL A 2 11.23 21.38 4.05
C VAL A 2 9.87 21.31 3.35
N ALA A 3 9.83 21.29 2.01
CA ALA A 3 8.58 21.24 1.23
C ALA A 3 7.92 19.87 1.39
N GLY A 4 8.68 18.80 1.31
CA GLY A 4 8.18 17.42 1.52
C GLY A 4 7.68 17.17 2.94
N GLN A 5 8.33 17.75 3.95
CA GLN A 5 7.85 17.69 5.33
C GLN A 5 6.52 18.47 5.53
N LYS A 6 6.37 19.64 4.89
CA LYS A 6 5.12 20.40 4.89
C LYS A 6 4.00 19.59 4.22
N TRP A 7 4.30 18.96 3.07
CA TRP A 7 3.37 18.10 2.37
C TRP A 7 2.91 16.92 3.25
N SER A 8 3.85 16.24 3.91
CA SER A 8 3.56 15.14 4.83
C SER A 8 2.63 15.57 5.97
N ARG A 9 2.91 16.70 6.62
CA ARG A 9 2.07 17.23 7.71
C ARG A 9 0.64 17.56 7.25
N ARG A 10 0.48 18.07 6.03
CA ARG A 10 -0.82 18.44 5.47
C ARG A 10 -1.64 17.21 5.06
N ASN A 11 -1.01 16.24 4.40
CA ASN A 11 -1.70 15.10 3.78
C ASN A 11 -1.67 13.83 4.64
N TYR A 12 -0.88 13.83 5.73
CA TYR A 12 -0.73 12.73 6.68
C TYR A 12 -0.75 13.26 8.13
N PRO A 13 -1.85 13.90 8.56
CA PRO A 13 -1.92 14.59 9.86
C PRO A 13 -1.64 13.65 11.03
N GLY A 14 -0.76 14.08 11.94
CA GLY A 14 -0.37 13.29 13.11
C GLY A 14 0.62 12.15 12.85
N GLY A 15 0.86 11.80 11.58
CA GLY A 15 1.83 10.78 11.17
C GLY A 15 2.99 11.37 10.37
N PHE A 16 3.76 10.46 9.76
CA PHE A 16 4.83 10.81 8.84
C PHE A 16 4.80 9.90 7.62
N THR A 17 5.02 10.48 6.45
CA THR A 17 5.33 9.76 5.22
C THR A 17 6.51 10.44 4.52
N SER A 18 7.46 9.66 4.03
CA SER A 18 8.57 10.19 3.25
C SER A 18 8.24 10.34 1.75
N TYR A 19 7.01 10.04 1.33
CA TYR A 19 6.61 10.02 -0.08
C TYR A 19 7.02 11.27 -0.86
N ALA A 20 6.76 12.48 -0.32
CA ALA A 20 7.09 13.73 -0.99
C ALA A 20 8.50 14.27 -0.71
N SER A 21 9.24 13.67 0.25
CA SER A 21 10.59 14.13 0.63
C SER A 21 11.69 13.16 0.24
N ALA A 22 11.41 11.87 0.25
CA ALA A 22 12.34 10.78 -0.08
C ALA A 22 11.53 9.57 -0.59
N SER A 23 10.99 9.68 -1.81
CA SER A 23 10.18 8.63 -2.44
C SER A 23 11.02 7.54 -3.12
N ARG A 24 12.33 7.70 -3.23
CA ARG A 24 13.23 6.75 -3.88
C ARG A 24 14.29 6.21 -2.92
N MET A 25 13.85 5.76 -1.75
CA MET A 25 14.74 5.27 -0.69
C MET A 25 15.66 4.14 -1.16
N HIS A 26 15.21 3.30 -2.09
CA HIS A 26 15.98 2.21 -2.67
C HIS A 26 17.22 2.66 -3.48
N GLU A 27 17.26 3.91 -3.94
CA GLU A 27 18.42 4.47 -4.66
C GLU A 27 19.47 5.08 -3.73
N VAL A 28 19.05 5.54 -2.56
CA VAL A 28 19.91 6.30 -1.64
C VAL A 28 20.36 5.50 -0.42
N SER A 29 19.79 4.31 -0.20
CA SER A 29 20.10 3.47 0.96
C SER A 29 20.41 2.02 0.58
N PRO A 30 21.59 1.49 0.90
CA PRO A 30 21.94 0.08 0.64
C PRO A 30 20.99 -0.92 1.32
N THR A 31 20.38 -0.55 2.45
CA THR A 31 19.39 -1.39 3.14
C THR A 31 18.09 -1.47 2.35
N PHE A 32 17.61 -0.35 1.83
CA PHE A 32 16.42 -0.32 0.99
C PHE A 32 16.66 -0.97 -0.38
N ASP A 33 17.86 -0.85 -0.95
CA ASP A 33 18.21 -1.58 -2.17
C ASP A 33 18.21 -3.09 -1.96
N ARG A 34 18.72 -3.59 -0.83
CA ARG A 34 18.61 -5.02 -0.49
C ARG A 34 17.16 -5.46 -0.35
N LEU A 35 16.31 -4.66 0.29
CA LEU A 35 14.88 -4.93 0.39
C LEU A 35 14.23 -4.94 -1.00
N ARG A 36 14.52 -3.97 -1.88
CA ARG A 36 14.06 -3.92 -3.27
C ARG A 36 14.37 -5.23 -4.00
N ARG A 37 15.62 -5.71 -3.94
CA ARG A 37 16.01 -6.98 -4.60
C ARG A 37 15.21 -8.20 -4.12
N LEU A 38 14.79 -8.20 -2.87
CA LEU A 38 13.91 -9.24 -2.35
C LEU A 38 12.50 -9.08 -2.92
N ILE A 39 11.97 -7.86 -2.93
CA ILE A 39 10.65 -7.54 -3.45
C ILE A 39 10.55 -7.80 -4.95
N ASP A 40 11.59 -7.47 -5.74
CA ASP A 40 11.65 -7.73 -7.20
C ASP A 40 11.30 -9.17 -7.58
N ARG A 41 11.72 -10.15 -6.74
CA ARG A 41 11.42 -11.57 -6.97
C ARG A 41 9.93 -11.87 -6.79
N HIS A 42 9.32 -11.27 -5.78
CA HIS A 42 7.89 -11.43 -5.51
C HIS A 42 7.04 -10.71 -6.54
N VAL A 43 7.46 -9.52 -6.99
CA VAL A 43 6.78 -8.76 -8.04
C VAL A 43 6.80 -9.50 -9.37
N ARG A 44 7.93 -10.09 -9.77
CA ARG A 44 8.01 -10.92 -10.98
C ARG A 44 7.02 -12.08 -10.93
N ARG A 45 7.03 -12.83 -9.83
CA ARG A 45 6.11 -13.95 -9.65
C ARG A 45 4.64 -13.47 -9.70
N TYR A 46 4.34 -12.34 -9.08
CA TYR A 46 2.99 -11.80 -9.08
C TYR A 46 2.56 -11.33 -10.47
N ALA A 47 3.47 -10.73 -11.25
CA ALA A 47 3.22 -10.38 -12.65
C ALA A 47 2.96 -11.62 -13.53
N GLU A 48 3.66 -12.74 -13.28
CA GLU A 48 3.40 -14.03 -13.92
C GLU A 48 2.00 -14.56 -13.54
N GLU A 49 1.62 -14.49 -12.26
CA GLU A 49 0.29 -14.90 -11.78
C GLU A 49 -0.84 -14.02 -12.36
N LEU A 50 -0.54 -12.74 -12.69
CA LEU A 50 -1.47 -11.81 -13.37
C LEU A 50 -1.46 -11.98 -14.90
N GLU A 51 -0.62 -12.86 -15.44
CA GLU A 51 -0.48 -13.10 -16.88
C GLU A 51 -0.12 -11.83 -17.67
N PHE A 52 0.73 -10.94 -17.09
CA PHE A 52 1.18 -9.73 -17.76
C PHE A 52 2.10 -10.06 -18.94
N ASP A 53 1.74 -9.60 -20.14
CA ASP A 53 2.65 -9.58 -21.27
C ASP A 53 3.55 -8.34 -21.20
N LEU A 54 4.74 -8.52 -20.70
CA LEU A 54 5.71 -7.43 -20.50
C LEU A 54 6.58 -7.16 -21.75
N GLY A 55 6.44 -7.95 -22.83
CA GLY A 55 7.20 -7.74 -24.08
C GLY A 55 8.72 -7.74 -23.90
N GLY A 56 9.23 -8.39 -22.85
CA GLY A 56 10.67 -8.40 -22.51
C GLY A 56 11.14 -7.19 -21.67
N THR A 57 10.28 -6.23 -21.38
CA THR A 57 10.57 -5.07 -20.51
C THR A 57 10.16 -5.39 -19.06
N PRO A 58 11.10 -5.45 -18.11
CA PRO A 58 10.75 -5.81 -16.73
C PRO A 58 9.99 -4.67 -16.02
N LEU A 59 9.19 -5.03 -15.02
CA LEU A 59 8.71 -4.05 -14.04
C LEU A 59 9.87 -3.58 -13.17
N VAL A 60 9.97 -2.28 -12.96
CA VAL A 60 11.01 -1.64 -12.15
C VAL A 60 10.40 -0.86 -10.99
N MET A 61 11.05 -0.87 -9.83
CA MET A 61 10.62 -0.07 -8.68
C MET A 61 10.82 1.42 -8.99
N THR A 62 9.74 2.17 -9.07
CA THR A 62 9.75 3.62 -9.33
C THR A 62 9.81 4.43 -8.04
N ASP A 63 9.12 3.94 -7.00
CA ASP A 63 9.01 4.61 -5.71
C ASP A 63 9.18 3.62 -4.56
N CYS A 64 9.77 4.09 -3.47
CA CYS A 64 9.90 3.36 -2.22
C CYS A 64 10.00 4.36 -1.06
N TRP A 65 9.03 4.34 -0.16
CA TRP A 65 8.92 5.32 0.93
C TRP A 65 8.48 4.69 2.24
N VAL A 66 8.72 5.41 3.35
CA VAL A 66 8.37 5.00 4.70
C VAL A 66 7.09 5.70 5.16
N ASN A 67 6.20 4.97 5.83
CA ASN A 67 5.04 5.51 6.53
C ASN A 67 5.13 5.17 8.02
N VAL A 68 4.93 6.18 8.86
CA VAL A 68 4.89 6.09 10.33
C VAL A 68 3.56 6.57 10.82
N MET A 69 2.76 5.67 11.41
CA MET A 69 1.38 5.90 11.82
C MET A 69 1.20 5.73 13.33
N PRO A 70 1.32 6.79 14.13
CA PRO A 70 0.89 6.79 15.53
C PRO A 70 -0.59 6.49 15.69
N GLN A 71 -1.03 6.36 16.95
CA GLN A 71 -2.44 6.19 17.28
C GLN A 71 -3.32 7.28 16.66
N GLY A 72 -4.47 6.91 16.11
CA GLY A 72 -5.45 7.81 15.48
C GLY A 72 -5.11 8.19 14.04
N VAL A 73 -3.88 7.98 13.57
CA VAL A 73 -3.49 8.31 12.20
C VAL A 73 -4.11 7.32 11.21
N HIS A 74 -4.59 7.84 10.08
CA HIS A 74 -5.16 7.10 8.97
C HIS A 74 -4.56 7.56 7.64
N HIS A 75 -4.79 6.82 6.57
CA HIS A 75 -4.48 7.23 5.20
C HIS A 75 -5.75 7.04 4.36
N GLY A 76 -6.25 8.15 3.80
CA GLY A 76 -7.52 8.17 3.06
C GLY A 76 -7.52 7.28 1.82
N LEU A 77 -8.73 7.05 1.29
CA LEU A 77 -8.95 6.25 0.09
C LEU A 77 -8.23 6.85 -1.12
N HIS A 78 -7.38 6.05 -1.76
CA HIS A 78 -6.57 6.45 -2.92
C HIS A 78 -6.23 5.24 -3.80
N LEU A 79 -5.58 5.51 -4.93
CA LEU A 79 -4.92 4.55 -5.81
C LEU A 79 -3.56 5.13 -6.24
N HIS A 80 -2.74 4.35 -6.97
CA HIS A 80 -1.42 4.79 -7.41
C HIS A 80 -1.40 4.94 -8.94
N PRO A 81 -1.67 6.16 -9.47
CA PRO A 81 -1.67 6.41 -10.91
C PRO A 81 -0.30 6.13 -11.53
N LEU A 82 -0.31 5.68 -12.80
CA LEU A 82 0.90 5.42 -13.59
C LEU A 82 1.82 4.30 -13.06
N SER A 83 1.34 3.51 -12.10
CA SER A 83 2.03 2.33 -11.61
C SER A 83 1.28 1.07 -12.01
N ALA A 84 1.97 -0.04 -12.23
CA ALA A 84 1.38 -1.34 -12.56
C ALA A 84 1.08 -2.15 -11.29
N ILE A 85 2.09 -2.32 -10.45
CA ILE A 85 2.01 -3.06 -9.18
C ILE A 85 2.44 -2.13 -8.05
N SER A 86 1.67 -2.13 -6.97
CA SER A 86 1.99 -1.47 -5.72
C SER A 86 2.05 -2.47 -4.58
N GLY A 87 2.68 -2.07 -3.50
CA GLY A 87 2.73 -2.93 -2.34
C GLY A 87 3.18 -2.24 -1.07
N THR A 88 3.10 -2.99 0.01
CA THR A 88 3.58 -2.56 1.32
C THR A 88 4.27 -3.69 2.05
N TYR A 89 5.43 -3.40 2.62
CA TYR A 89 6.15 -4.26 3.55
C TYR A 89 5.92 -3.75 4.96
N TYR A 90 5.46 -4.62 5.85
CA TYR A 90 5.13 -4.28 7.23
C TYR A 90 6.35 -4.47 8.14
N VAL A 91 6.94 -3.36 8.60
CA VAL A 91 8.12 -3.37 9.49
C VAL A 91 7.70 -3.58 10.94
N ARG A 92 6.72 -2.80 11.41
CA ARG A 92 6.19 -2.86 12.77
C ARG A 92 4.66 -2.75 12.75
N VAL A 93 4.00 -3.73 13.32
CA VAL A 93 2.55 -3.79 13.41
C VAL A 93 2.17 -4.11 14.86
N PRO A 94 1.92 -3.11 15.69
CA PRO A 94 1.48 -3.34 17.07
C PRO A 94 0.04 -3.87 17.09
N ARG A 95 -0.34 -4.40 18.24
CA ARG A 95 -1.73 -4.88 18.48
C ARG A 95 -2.73 -3.76 18.21
N GLY A 96 -3.75 -4.04 17.40
CA GLY A 96 -4.78 -3.07 17.00
C GLY A 96 -4.40 -2.16 15.82
N ALA A 97 -3.19 -2.29 15.28
CA ALA A 97 -2.84 -1.57 14.06
C ALA A 97 -3.52 -2.20 12.83
N PRO A 98 -4.09 -1.38 11.93
CA PRO A 98 -4.81 -1.87 10.75
C PRO A 98 -3.87 -2.36 9.64
N GLY A 99 -4.43 -3.22 8.78
CA GLY A 99 -3.87 -3.51 7.46
C GLY A 99 -4.37 -2.54 6.38
N LEU A 100 -4.31 -2.96 5.13
CA LEU A 100 -4.93 -2.25 4.01
C LEU A 100 -6.38 -2.68 3.86
N LYS A 101 -7.27 -1.72 3.65
CA LYS A 101 -8.68 -1.93 3.36
C LYS A 101 -8.94 -1.57 1.90
N PHE A 102 -9.35 -2.56 1.12
CA PHE A 102 -9.59 -2.45 -0.32
C PHE A 102 -11.07 -2.28 -0.61
N GLU A 103 -11.38 -1.40 -1.59
CA GLU A 103 -12.72 -1.20 -2.13
C GLU A 103 -12.99 -2.16 -3.28
N ASP A 104 -14.19 -2.76 -3.33
CA ASP A 104 -14.63 -3.52 -4.52
C ASP A 104 -14.76 -2.56 -5.71
N PRO A 105 -14.00 -2.75 -6.79
CA PRO A 105 -14.01 -1.82 -7.94
C PRO A 105 -15.32 -1.85 -8.73
N ARG A 106 -16.16 -2.86 -8.53
CA ARG A 106 -17.47 -2.99 -9.20
C ARG A 106 -18.53 -2.12 -8.53
N LEU A 107 -18.32 -0.80 -8.52
CA LEU A 107 -19.16 0.16 -7.79
C LEU A 107 -20.62 0.14 -8.23
N ASP A 108 -20.89 -0.05 -9.53
CA ASP A 108 -22.24 -0.09 -10.10
C ASP A 108 -23.10 -1.18 -9.47
N ARG A 109 -22.51 -2.26 -9.03
CA ARG A 109 -23.17 -3.37 -8.35
C ARG A 109 -23.86 -2.96 -7.02
N TYR A 110 -23.42 -1.84 -6.42
CA TYR A 110 -23.96 -1.35 -5.15
C TYR A 110 -25.06 -0.29 -5.32
N MET A 111 -25.27 0.20 -6.54
CA MET A 111 -26.31 1.17 -6.85
C MET A 111 -27.69 0.52 -6.67
N GLY A 112 -28.44 0.95 -5.66
CA GLY A 112 -29.75 0.40 -5.34
C GLY A 112 -29.74 -1.01 -4.72
N ALA A 113 -28.58 -1.58 -4.40
CA ALA A 113 -28.51 -2.88 -3.75
C ALA A 113 -28.86 -2.80 -2.25
N PRO A 114 -29.57 -3.80 -1.69
CA PRO A 114 -29.79 -3.87 -0.26
C PRO A 114 -28.47 -4.10 0.51
N PRO A 115 -28.42 -3.74 1.81
CA PRO A 115 -27.27 -4.03 2.66
C PRO A 115 -26.89 -5.51 2.64
N ARG A 116 -25.60 -5.81 2.67
CA ARG A 116 -25.12 -7.18 2.80
C ARG A 116 -25.18 -7.64 4.25
N LYS A 117 -25.34 -8.94 4.47
CA LYS A 117 -25.24 -9.55 5.79
C LYS A 117 -23.86 -9.30 6.38
N ALA A 118 -23.75 -9.20 7.71
CA ALA A 118 -22.47 -9.00 8.40
C ALA A 118 -21.46 -10.13 8.14
N ASP A 119 -21.94 -11.36 7.96
CA ASP A 119 -21.19 -12.58 7.64
C ASP A 119 -21.12 -12.88 6.13
N ALA A 120 -21.50 -11.93 5.27
CA ALA A 120 -21.43 -12.13 3.82
C ALA A 120 -20.05 -12.58 3.37
N HIS A 121 -20.01 -13.52 2.41
CA HIS A 121 -18.77 -13.98 1.80
C HIS A 121 -17.96 -12.78 1.22
N GLU A 122 -16.63 -12.81 1.31
CA GLU A 122 -15.75 -11.71 0.88
C GLU A 122 -16.05 -11.18 -0.51
N ARG A 123 -16.27 -12.07 -1.50
CA ARG A 123 -16.64 -11.71 -2.88
C ARG A 123 -17.93 -10.85 -2.99
N ASN A 124 -18.72 -10.77 -1.94
CA ASN A 124 -19.97 -10.01 -1.87
C ASN A 124 -19.85 -8.74 -1.02
N ARG A 125 -18.70 -8.50 -0.38
CA ARG A 125 -18.46 -7.31 0.43
C ARG A 125 -17.98 -6.17 -0.44
N ALA A 126 -18.39 -4.93 -0.10
CA ALA A 126 -17.88 -3.73 -0.75
C ALA A 126 -16.44 -3.41 -0.32
N TRP A 127 -16.02 -3.93 0.83
CA TRP A 127 -14.72 -3.69 1.44
C TRP A 127 -14.12 -4.97 1.99
N ILE A 128 -12.82 -5.13 1.77
CA ILE A 128 -12.05 -6.25 2.32
C ILE A 128 -10.85 -5.68 3.08
N MET A 129 -10.67 -6.13 4.33
CA MET A 129 -9.50 -5.80 5.15
C MET A 129 -8.46 -6.90 5.01
N MET A 130 -7.32 -6.57 4.40
CA MET A 130 -6.14 -7.45 4.38
C MET A 130 -5.34 -7.25 5.65
N PRO A 131 -5.10 -8.31 6.45
CA PRO A 131 -4.41 -8.15 7.73
C PRO A 131 -2.95 -7.75 7.55
N ALA A 132 -2.45 -6.87 8.43
CA ALA A 132 -1.04 -6.57 8.54
C ALA A 132 -0.35 -7.54 9.50
N LYS A 133 0.83 -8.02 9.13
CA LYS A 133 1.71 -8.83 10.01
C LYS A 133 3.16 -8.32 9.86
N PRO A 134 3.92 -8.17 10.95
CA PRO A 134 5.33 -7.80 10.84
C PRO A 134 6.09 -8.80 9.95
N GLY A 135 6.95 -8.29 9.08
CA GLY A 135 7.73 -9.10 8.14
C GLY A 135 6.95 -9.59 6.92
N SER A 136 5.65 -9.29 6.78
CA SER A 136 4.89 -9.67 5.59
C SER A 136 4.94 -8.61 4.50
N LEU A 137 4.80 -9.08 3.27
CA LEU A 137 4.70 -8.29 2.05
C LEU A 137 3.30 -8.47 1.47
N LEU A 138 2.63 -7.37 1.11
CA LEU A 138 1.38 -7.37 0.38
C LEU A 138 1.59 -6.71 -0.98
N LEU A 139 1.20 -7.38 -2.06
CA LEU A 139 1.22 -6.87 -3.43
C LEU A 139 -0.21 -6.76 -3.97
N PHE A 140 -0.45 -5.78 -4.80
CA PHE A 140 -1.72 -5.56 -5.49
C PHE A 140 -1.52 -4.72 -6.75
N GLU A 141 -2.45 -4.83 -7.69
CA GLU A 141 -2.47 -3.95 -8.86
C GLU A 141 -2.76 -2.51 -8.46
N SER A 142 -1.99 -1.56 -8.97
CA SER A 142 -1.95 -0.16 -8.51
C SER A 142 -3.25 0.62 -8.70
N TRP A 143 -4.13 0.18 -9.62
CA TRP A 143 -5.45 0.77 -9.85
C TRP A 143 -6.44 0.47 -8.72
N LEU A 144 -6.17 -0.51 -7.86
CA LEU A 144 -7.08 -0.94 -6.82
C LEU A 144 -7.15 0.10 -5.69
N ARG A 145 -8.32 0.68 -5.49
CA ARG A 145 -8.54 1.70 -4.46
C ARG A 145 -8.47 1.10 -3.07
N HIS A 146 -7.71 1.76 -2.21
CA HIS A 146 -7.47 1.29 -0.86
C HIS A 146 -7.26 2.43 0.13
N GLU A 147 -7.43 2.12 1.40
CA GLU A 147 -7.20 3.03 2.52
C GLU A 147 -6.51 2.31 3.67
N VAL A 148 -5.92 3.06 4.60
CA VAL A 148 -5.54 2.57 5.93
C VAL A 148 -6.43 3.27 6.94
N VAL A 149 -7.33 2.53 7.59
CA VAL A 149 -8.18 3.08 8.65
C VAL A 149 -7.33 3.53 9.84
N ALA A 150 -7.92 4.31 10.75
CA ALA A 150 -7.21 4.85 11.90
C ALA A 150 -6.52 3.74 12.72
N ASN A 151 -5.25 3.97 13.07
CA ASN A 151 -4.52 3.08 13.96
C ASN A 151 -5.13 3.15 15.36
N THR A 152 -5.80 2.08 15.80
CA THR A 152 -6.40 1.99 17.14
C THR A 152 -5.43 1.49 18.20
N GLY A 153 -4.24 1.00 17.78
CA GLY A 153 -3.16 0.60 18.67
C GLY A 153 -2.50 1.80 19.35
N ARG A 154 -2.02 1.60 20.57
CA ARG A 154 -1.29 2.64 21.32
C ARG A 154 0.11 2.92 20.78
N ASP A 155 0.70 1.93 20.10
CA ASP A 155 2.03 2.01 19.53
C ASP A 155 2.02 2.40 18.04
N VAL A 156 3.18 2.81 17.57
CA VAL A 156 3.40 3.26 16.19
C VAL A 156 3.44 2.07 15.23
N ARG A 157 2.62 2.12 14.17
CA ARG A 157 2.71 1.24 13.00
C ARG A 157 3.73 1.82 12.01
N VAL A 158 4.64 0.98 11.50
CA VAL A 158 5.64 1.36 10.50
C VAL A 158 5.55 0.42 9.31
N SER A 159 5.45 0.99 8.12
CA SER A 159 5.47 0.25 6.85
C SER A 159 6.33 0.94 5.80
N ILE A 160 6.82 0.15 4.85
CA ILE A 160 7.50 0.62 3.65
C ILE A 160 6.58 0.32 2.49
N SER A 161 6.15 1.37 1.78
CA SER A 161 5.34 1.25 0.58
C SER A 161 6.19 1.48 -0.66
N PHE A 162 5.77 0.92 -1.80
CA PHE A 162 6.52 1.01 -3.04
C PHE A 162 5.59 0.85 -4.24
N ASN A 163 6.07 1.35 -5.39
CA ASN A 163 5.42 1.22 -6.68
C ASN A 163 6.38 0.61 -7.70
N TYR A 164 5.82 -0.11 -8.66
CA TYR A 164 6.49 -0.64 -9.83
C TYR A 164 5.82 -0.11 -11.09
N GLY A 165 6.62 0.46 -11.97
CA GLY A 165 6.22 0.88 -13.30
C GLY A 165 6.65 -0.12 -14.36
N TRP A 166 5.98 -0.07 -15.52
CA TRP A 166 6.32 -0.76 -16.75
C TRP A 166 6.66 0.25 -17.83
N GLY A 167 7.75 0.06 -18.55
CA GLY A 167 8.25 0.96 -19.60
C GLY A 167 9.72 1.27 -19.51
#